data_4ad696e7eef77f4ddbbb68a421ff0ac3
#
_entry.id   4ad696e7eef77f4ddbbb68a421ff0ac3
#
_cell.length_a   1.000
_cell.length_b   1.000
_cell.length_c   1.000
_cell.angle_alpha   90.00
_cell.angle_beta   90.00
_cell.angle_gamma   90.00
#
_symmetry.space_group_name_H-M   'P 1'
#
loop_
_entity.id
_entity.type
_entity.pdbx_description
1 polymer ?
#
loop_
_entity_poly.entity_id
_entity_poly.type
_entity_poly.pdbx_seq_one_letter_code
_entity_poly.pdbx_strand_id
1 'polypeptide(L)'
;FILEKDYEGMSMNPEEKKMGIKGSSTRQIFFNDVKVPKENLLGERGEGFKIALNILNIGRAKLAAAALGAAKAAISRSVNYANEREQFGRQISKYGAIRHKLAEQAIKSFATESALYRLSQNIEDTIQSHIEDGMDKQKATLAGLREYAAECAILKVHGSETLDYVVDEGVQIYGGMGYSAEADMERAYRDARINRIFEGTNEINRMLTVDIILKRAMEGELDLLEPAQKVADELMEIPDFDQDDSGEYAAEKRYIQNFKKAVLLTAGAAAKALTTSLAKEQEILMNIADIAMETYISESMLLRVQKMKSLGKDADLQEKMMQVYIYDAADRIHKWGKDAINAFASGDEQRGMLMGIKRFAKHDPINAKEARQAIAQKMISENKYCY
;
A
#
# COMPACT_ATOMS: atom_id res chain seq x y z
N PHE A 1 7.37 28.59 12.83
CA PHE A 1 8.45 28.91 13.76
C PHE A 1 9.00 27.64 14.41
N ILE A 2 10.32 27.64 14.70
CA ILE A 2 10.97 26.61 15.52
C ILE A 2 10.92 27.07 16.97
N LEU A 3 10.38 26.22 17.85
CA LEU A 3 10.27 26.51 19.28
C LEU A 3 11.01 25.44 20.10
N GLU A 4 11.55 25.88 21.21
CA GLU A 4 12.17 24.97 22.19
C GLU A 4 11.26 24.82 23.41
N LYS A 5 11.28 23.64 24.04
CA LYS A 5 10.37 23.32 25.13
C LYS A 5 10.50 24.20 26.37
N ASP A 6 11.67 24.86 26.54
CA ASP A 6 12.00 25.67 27.70
C ASP A 6 11.67 27.16 27.50
N TYR A 7 10.97 27.54 26.40
CA TYR A 7 10.53 28.92 26.22
C TYR A 7 9.50 29.32 27.26
N GLU A 8 9.66 30.52 27.81
CA GLU A 8 8.71 31.10 28.76
C GLU A 8 7.31 31.22 28.11
N GLY A 9 6.28 30.80 28.84
CA GLY A 9 4.91 30.75 28.35
C GLY A 9 4.53 29.45 27.64
N MET A 10 5.47 28.51 27.46
CA MET A 10 5.17 27.18 26.91
C MET A 10 4.97 26.20 28.06
N SER A 11 3.89 25.44 28.02
CA SER A 11 3.59 24.39 28.99
C SER A 11 3.05 23.12 28.32
N MET A 12 3.21 21.99 29.00
CA MET A 12 2.81 20.69 28.50
C MET A 12 2.02 19.91 29.55
N ASN A 13 0.97 19.23 29.12
CA ASN A 13 0.26 18.28 29.97
C ASN A 13 1.11 17.01 30.23
N PRO A 14 0.71 16.17 31.21
CA PRO A 14 1.27 14.83 31.38
C PRO A 14 1.18 13.99 30.11
N GLU A 15 1.98 12.91 30.05
CA GLU A 15 1.96 11.95 28.94
C GLU A 15 0.58 11.33 28.75
N GLU A 16 0.16 11.24 27.48
CA GLU A 16 -1.06 10.54 27.11
C GLU A 16 -0.95 9.03 27.39
N LYS A 17 -2.02 8.45 27.95
CA LYS A 17 -2.13 7.00 28.18
C LYS A 17 -2.50 6.28 26.90
N LYS A 18 -1.52 5.80 26.14
CA LYS A 18 -1.70 5.18 24.83
C LYS A 18 -1.83 3.66 24.89
N MET A 19 -2.48 3.07 23.89
CA MET A 19 -2.58 1.63 23.67
C MET A 19 -1.20 1.00 23.45
N GLY A 20 -0.37 1.60 22.56
CA GLY A 20 0.97 1.17 22.19
C GLY A 20 1.92 2.33 22.03
N ILE A 21 3.11 2.09 21.48
CA ILE A 21 4.22 3.04 21.33
C ILE A 21 4.46 3.90 22.57
N LYS A 22 4.42 3.26 23.75
CA LYS A 22 4.50 3.95 25.06
C LYS A 22 5.84 4.62 25.31
N GLY A 23 6.89 4.24 24.57
CA GLY A 23 8.21 4.86 24.63
C GLY A 23 8.30 6.21 23.89
N SER A 24 7.28 6.57 23.09
CA SER A 24 7.18 7.86 22.38
C SER A 24 6.38 8.85 23.22
N SER A 25 6.92 10.06 23.47
CA SER A 25 6.21 11.12 24.17
C SER A 25 5.07 11.68 23.32
N THR A 26 3.89 11.82 23.92
CA THR A 26 2.71 12.45 23.32
C THR A 26 2.03 13.30 24.38
N ARG A 27 1.98 14.63 24.16
CA ARG A 27 1.46 15.58 25.14
C ARG A 27 0.68 16.69 24.44
N GLN A 28 -0.27 17.27 25.12
CA GLN A 28 -0.86 18.55 24.73
C GLN A 28 0.12 19.68 25.07
N ILE A 29 0.28 20.62 24.15
CA ILE A 29 1.18 21.77 24.27
C ILE A 29 0.34 23.03 24.30
N PHE A 30 0.62 23.94 25.23
CA PHE A 30 -0.04 25.22 25.40
C PHE A 30 0.97 26.36 25.22
N PHE A 31 0.54 27.42 24.55
CA PHE A 31 1.32 28.62 24.29
C PHE A 31 0.61 29.82 24.90
N ASN A 32 1.21 30.46 25.92
CA ASN A 32 0.70 31.67 26.57
C ASN A 32 1.72 32.78 26.38
N ASP A 33 1.48 33.66 25.44
CA ASP A 33 2.35 34.83 25.11
C ASP A 33 3.84 34.46 24.91
N VAL A 34 4.10 33.27 24.32
CA VAL A 34 5.47 32.79 24.06
C VAL A 34 6.20 33.74 23.14
N LYS A 35 7.31 34.27 23.60
CA LYS A 35 8.18 35.14 22.79
C LYS A 35 9.10 34.25 21.95
N VAL A 36 8.93 34.29 20.63
CA VAL A 36 9.76 33.54 19.69
C VAL A 36 10.65 34.47 18.91
N PRO A 37 11.97 34.28 18.84
CA PRO A 37 12.87 35.07 18.01
C PRO A 37 12.43 35.03 16.55
N LYS A 38 12.51 36.15 15.84
CA LYS A 38 12.12 36.23 14.43
C LYS A 38 12.98 35.34 13.53
N GLU A 39 14.20 35.05 13.94
CA GLU A 39 15.17 34.18 13.27
C GLU A 39 14.72 32.72 13.26
N ASN A 40 13.80 32.35 14.16
CA ASN A 40 13.21 31.02 14.22
C ASN A 40 12.03 30.84 13.24
N LEU A 41 11.77 31.81 12.38
CA LEU A 41 10.79 31.67 11.32
C LEU A 41 11.24 30.59 10.32
N LEU A 42 10.44 29.56 10.17
CA LEU A 42 10.68 28.47 9.20
C LEU A 42 9.95 28.79 7.89
N GLY A 43 10.71 29.09 6.83
CA GLY A 43 10.15 29.53 5.55
C GLY A 43 9.55 30.95 5.61
N GLU A 44 8.57 31.21 4.76
CA GLU A 44 7.92 32.53 4.68
C GLU A 44 6.64 32.58 5.55
N ARG A 45 6.23 33.80 5.90
CA ARG A 45 4.99 34.02 6.67
C ARG A 45 3.78 33.51 5.88
N GLY A 46 2.94 32.68 6.51
CA GLY A 46 1.74 32.09 5.90
C GLY A 46 1.98 30.74 5.22
N GLU A 47 3.23 30.27 5.07
CA GLU A 47 3.54 29.00 4.41
C GLU A 47 3.55 27.76 5.33
N GLY A 48 3.39 27.93 6.64
CA GLY A 48 3.48 26.83 7.60
C GLY A 48 2.57 25.64 7.29
N PHE A 49 1.35 25.88 6.84
CA PHE A 49 0.41 24.81 6.45
C PHE A 49 0.91 24.04 5.21
N LYS A 50 1.44 24.73 4.21
CA LYS A 50 2.02 24.13 3.00
C LYS A 50 3.25 23.27 3.34
N ILE A 51 4.12 23.78 4.25
CA ILE A 51 5.28 23.02 4.74
C ILE A 51 4.79 21.75 5.44
N ALA A 52 3.78 21.83 6.32
CA ALA A 52 3.22 20.68 7.03
C ALA A 52 2.63 19.64 6.07
N LEU A 53 1.89 20.05 5.03
CA LEU A 53 1.33 19.14 4.03
C LEU A 53 2.43 18.43 3.21
N ASN A 54 3.49 19.15 2.83
CA ASN A 54 4.59 18.56 2.08
C ASN A 54 5.36 17.52 2.88
N ILE A 55 5.57 17.74 4.19
CA ILE A 55 6.25 16.77 5.05
C ILE A 55 5.43 15.47 5.21
N LEU A 56 4.09 15.54 5.11
CA LEU A 56 3.23 14.37 5.21
C LEU A 56 3.47 13.36 4.07
N ASN A 57 3.85 13.80 2.87
CA ASN A 57 4.12 12.88 1.76
C ASN A 57 5.33 11.99 2.06
N ILE A 58 6.44 12.59 2.51
CA ILE A 58 7.62 11.81 2.93
C ILE A 58 7.33 10.99 4.20
N GLY A 59 6.53 11.54 5.13
CA GLY A 59 6.08 10.85 6.35
C GLY A 59 5.36 9.55 6.02
N ARG A 60 4.46 9.57 5.03
CA ARG A 60 3.71 8.39 4.56
C ARG A 60 4.62 7.31 3.99
N ALA A 61 5.58 7.67 3.13
CA ALA A 61 6.56 6.72 2.59
C ALA A 61 7.46 6.14 3.71
N LYS A 62 7.94 6.97 4.63
CA LYS A 62 8.73 6.53 5.80
C LYS A 62 7.94 5.61 6.73
N LEU A 63 6.65 5.88 6.94
CA LEU A 63 5.78 5.00 7.71
C LEU A 63 5.67 3.62 7.07
N ALA A 64 5.48 3.55 5.75
CA ALA A 64 5.46 2.29 5.02
C ALA A 64 6.77 1.51 5.18
N ALA A 65 7.92 2.19 5.11
CA ALA A 65 9.23 1.59 5.32
C ALA A 65 9.40 1.05 6.75
N ALA A 66 9.00 1.82 7.75
CA ALA A 66 9.05 1.40 9.16
C ALA A 66 8.12 0.21 9.42
N ALA A 67 6.89 0.26 8.88
CA ALA A 67 5.93 -0.84 8.97
C ALA A 67 6.46 -2.13 8.32
N LEU A 68 7.09 -2.03 7.16
CA LEU A 68 7.74 -3.17 6.48
C LEU A 68 8.86 -3.77 7.34
N GLY A 69 9.72 -2.94 7.91
CA GLY A 69 10.80 -3.42 8.80
C GLY A 69 10.26 -4.17 10.02
N ALA A 70 9.22 -3.62 10.65
CA ALA A 70 8.52 -4.26 11.77
C ALA A 70 7.84 -5.58 11.36
N ALA A 71 7.21 -5.62 10.18
CA ALA A 71 6.59 -6.84 9.63
C ALA A 71 7.64 -7.95 9.43
N LYS A 72 8.77 -7.68 8.80
CA LYS A 72 9.86 -8.64 8.60
C LYS A 72 10.40 -9.21 9.93
N ALA A 73 10.54 -8.35 10.95
CA ALA A 73 10.94 -8.78 12.28
C ALA A 73 9.88 -9.67 12.95
N ALA A 74 8.60 -9.31 12.86
CA ALA A 74 7.51 -10.09 13.42
C ALA A 74 7.35 -11.45 12.70
N ILE A 75 7.51 -11.51 11.37
CA ILE A 75 7.52 -12.77 10.61
C ILE A 75 8.64 -13.68 11.09
N SER A 76 9.87 -13.16 11.23
CA SER A 76 11.01 -13.95 11.71
C SER A 76 10.74 -14.56 13.09
N ARG A 77 10.16 -13.78 14.00
CA ARG A 77 9.74 -14.29 15.34
C ARG A 77 8.66 -15.35 15.23
N SER A 78 7.67 -15.15 14.34
CA SER A 78 6.60 -16.13 14.11
C SER A 78 7.14 -17.45 13.56
N VAL A 79 8.11 -17.39 12.63
CA VAL A 79 8.80 -18.59 12.10
C VAL A 79 9.57 -19.32 13.19
N ASN A 80 10.38 -18.60 13.99
CA ASN A 80 11.14 -19.20 15.10
C ASN A 80 10.20 -19.92 16.08
N TYR A 81 9.16 -19.22 16.54
CA TYR A 81 8.18 -19.80 17.45
C TYR A 81 7.50 -21.04 16.85
N ALA A 82 7.08 -20.95 15.59
CA ALA A 82 6.43 -22.08 14.91
C ALA A 82 7.33 -23.32 14.77
N ASN A 83 8.66 -23.11 14.65
CA ASN A 83 9.65 -24.19 14.59
C ASN A 83 9.96 -24.81 15.95
N GLU A 84 9.80 -24.07 17.04
CA GLU A 84 10.08 -24.54 18.40
C GLU A 84 8.83 -25.14 19.07
N ARG A 85 7.67 -24.56 18.85
CA ARG A 85 6.43 -24.94 19.51
C ARG A 85 5.88 -26.27 18.99
N GLU A 86 5.71 -27.21 19.87
CA GLU A 86 5.07 -28.50 19.57
C GLU A 86 3.63 -28.55 20.09
N GLN A 87 2.73 -29.04 19.26
CA GLN A 87 1.36 -29.39 19.61
C GLN A 87 0.91 -30.57 18.75
N PHE A 88 0.06 -31.44 19.30
CA PHE A 88 -0.46 -32.63 18.61
C PHE A 88 0.65 -33.52 18.03
N GLY A 89 1.77 -33.66 18.77
CA GLY A 89 2.88 -34.55 18.46
C GLY A 89 3.89 -34.07 17.43
N ARG A 90 3.85 -32.78 17.02
CA ARG A 90 4.85 -32.19 16.11
C ARG A 90 4.92 -30.67 16.22
N GLN A 91 5.98 -30.08 15.66
CA GLN A 91 6.15 -28.64 15.54
C GLN A 91 4.99 -28.02 14.76
N ILE A 92 4.50 -26.86 15.21
CA ILE A 92 3.36 -26.23 14.55
C ILE A 92 3.69 -25.72 13.16
N SER A 93 4.96 -25.46 12.83
CA SER A 93 5.41 -25.12 11.47
C SER A 93 5.13 -26.21 10.43
N LYS A 94 4.85 -27.44 10.85
CA LYS A 94 4.52 -28.56 9.96
C LYS A 94 3.02 -28.65 9.59
N TYR A 95 2.17 -27.80 10.18
CA TYR A 95 0.74 -27.77 9.87
C TYR A 95 0.46 -26.82 8.71
N GLY A 96 -0.39 -27.27 7.78
CA GLY A 96 -0.75 -26.49 6.58
C GLY A 96 -1.37 -25.13 6.90
N ALA A 97 -2.16 -25.02 7.97
CA ALA A 97 -2.75 -23.75 8.42
C ALA A 97 -1.68 -22.74 8.86
N ILE A 98 -0.65 -23.16 9.59
CA ILE A 98 0.46 -22.29 10.00
C ILE A 98 1.31 -21.91 8.80
N ARG A 99 1.62 -22.84 7.90
CA ARG A 99 2.34 -22.56 6.66
C ARG A 99 1.61 -21.54 5.79
N HIS A 100 0.28 -21.66 5.69
CA HIS A 100 -0.53 -20.68 4.97
C HIS A 100 -0.34 -19.27 5.56
N LYS A 101 -0.45 -19.10 6.89
CA LYS A 101 -0.26 -17.82 7.56
C LYS A 101 1.14 -17.24 7.33
N LEU A 102 2.18 -18.04 7.48
CA LEU A 102 3.56 -17.60 7.23
C LEU A 102 3.78 -17.18 5.77
N ALA A 103 3.23 -17.93 4.80
CA ALA A 103 3.32 -17.58 3.39
C ALA A 103 2.61 -16.25 3.08
N GLU A 104 1.39 -16.05 3.57
CA GLU A 104 0.65 -14.80 3.37
C GLU A 104 1.36 -13.59 3.97
N GLN A 105 1.92 -13.73 5.18
CA GLN A 105 2.76 -12.69 5.78
C GLN A 105 3.94 -12.33 4.87
N ALA A 106 4.61 -13.32 4.28
CA ALA A 106 5.75 -13.11 3.39
C ALA A 106 5.33 -12.47 2.06
N ILE A 107 4.24 -12.94 1.44
CA ILE A 107 3.71 -12.41 0.17
C ILE A 107 3.37 -10.93 0.32
N LYS A 108 2.62 -10.55 1.35
CA LYS A 108 2.23 -9.14 1.62
C LYS A 108 3.45 -8.26 1.90
N SER A 109 4.43 -8.77 2.65
CA SER A 109 5.67 -8.02 2.94
C SER A 109 6.52 -7.82 1.70
N PHE A 110 6.68 -8.85 0.86
CA PHE A 110 7.39 -8.74 -0.42
C PHE A 110 6.68 -7.79 -1.40
N ALA A 111 5.35 -7.80 -1.43
CA ALA A 111 4.53 -6.88 -2.20
C ALA A 111 4.76 -5.42 -1.77
N THR A 112 4.66 -5.13 -0.46
CA THR A 112 4.96 -3.80 0.10
C THR A 112 6.38 -3.36 -0.23
N GLU A 113 7.37 -4.23 -0.07
CA GLU A 113 8.78 -3.94 -0.33
C GLU A 113 9.02 -3.61 -1.80
N SER A 114 8.41 -4.37 -2.72
CA SER A 114 8.54 -4.16 -4.15
C SER A 114 8.06 -2.76 -4.56
N ALA A 115 6.91 -2.36 -4.06
CA ALA A 115 6.35 -1.04 -4.33
C ALA A 115 7.11 0.09 -3.64
N LEU A 116 7.62 -0.13 -2.42
CA LEU A 116 8.40 0.86 -1.68
C LEU A 116 9.71 1.18 -2.39
N TYR A 117 10.46 0.17 -2.83
CA TYR A 117 11.71 0.40 -3.56
C TYR A 117 11.47 1.04 -4.94
N ARG A 118 10.39 0.67 -5.63
CA ARG A 118 9.98 1.35 -6.87
C ARG A 118 9.72 2.83 -6.62
N LEU A 119 8.89 3.15 -5.61
CA LEU A 119 8.60 4.54 -5.27
C LEU A 119 9.85 5.32 -4.91
N SER A 120 10.72 4.75 -4.06
CA SER A 120 11.94 5.41 -3.63
C SER A 120 12.86 5.73 -4.80
N GLN A 121 13.02 4.81 -5.75
CA GLN A 121 13.82 5.02 -6.95
C GLN A 121 13.21 6.10 -7.85
N ASN A 122 11.90 6.03 -8.08
CA ASN A 122 11.20 7.02 -8.91
C ASN A 122 11.33 8.44 -8.34
N ILE A 123 11.21 8.61 -7.02
CA ILE A 123 11.40 9.91 -6.36
C ILE A 123 12.84 10.40 -6.56
N GLU A 124 13.85 9.52 -6.34
CA GLU A 124 15.25 9.90 -6.48
C GLU A 124 15.60 10.29 -7.92
N ASP A 125 15.16 9.49 -8.90
CA ASP A 125 15.39 9.77 -10.33
C ASP A 125 14.75 11.12 -10.74
N THR A 126 13.56 11.42 -10.26
CA THR A 126 12.87 12.71 -10.53
C THR A 126 13.60 13.88 -9.87
N ILE A 127 14.04 13.72 -8.63
CA ILE A 127 14.83 14.75 -7.94
C ILE A 127 16.12 15.03 -8.72
N GLN A 128 16.82 13.98 -9.13
CA GLN A 128 18.06 14.09 -9.87
C GLN A 128 17.86 14.79 -11.23
N SER A 129 16.80 14.41 -11.97
CA SER A 129 16.45 15.08 -13.23
C SER A 129 16.20 16.57 -13.04
N HIS A 130 15.44 16.97 -12.02
CA HIS A 130 15.21 18.39 -11.73
C HIS A 130 16.49 19.15 -11.37
N ILE A 131 17.44 18.52 -10.67
CA ILE A 131 18.72 19.11 -10.35
C ILE A 131 19.57 19.30 -11.62
N GLU A 132 19.58 18.32 -12.53
CA GLU A 132 20.27 18.37 -13.82
C GLU A 132 19.68 19.48 -14.71
N ASP A 133 18.36 19.72 -14.63
CA ASP A 133 17.68 20.84 -15.28
C ASP A 133 17.95 22.21 -14.62
N GLY A 134 18.80 22.27 -13.60
CA GLY A 134 19.22 23.50 -12.93
C GLY A 134 18.35 23.95 -11.76
N MET A 135 17.42 23.12 -11.29
CA MET A 135 16.61 23.41 -10.12
C MET A 135 17.45 23.32 -8.83
N ASP A 136 17.21 24.23 -7.88
CA ASP A 136 17.78 24.13 -6.54
C ASP A 136 17.39 22.82 -5.87
N LYS A 137 18.37 22.19 -5.19
CA LYS A 137 18.19 20.86 -4.56
C LYS A 137 16.96 20.76 -3.64
N GLN A 138 16.70 21.80 -2.85
CA GLN A 138 15.56 21.79 -1.93
C GLN A 138 14.23 21.84 -2.70
N LYS A 139 14.16 22.66 -3.74
CA LYS A 139 12.98 22.74 -4.62
C LYS A 139 12.79 21.45 -5.41
N ALA A 140 13.86 20.87 -5.95
CA ALA A 140 13.84 19.59 -6.65
C ALA A 140 13.31 18.47 -5.74
N THR A 141 13.77 18.41 -4.47
CA THR A 141 13.28 17.43 -3.49
C THR A 141 11.78 17.56 -3.25
N LEU A 142 11.27 18.78 -3.08
CA LEU A 142 9.83 19.02 -2.89
C LEU A 142 9.02 18.68 -4.13
N ALA A 143 9.54 18.97 -5.33
CA ALA A 143 8.90 18.63 -6.60
C ALA A 143 8.80 17.11 -6.79
N GLY A 144 9.89 16.36 -6.58
CA GLY A 144 9.89 14.90 -6.66
C GLY A 144 8.94 14.22 -5.68
N LEU A 145 8.87 14.72 -4.44
CA LEU A 145 7.91 14.24 -3.45
C LEU A 145 6.45 14.55 -3.82
N ARG A 146 6.19 15.70 -4.43
CA ARG A 146 4.85 16.07 -4.90
C ARG A 146 4.40 15.20 -6.08
N GLU A 147 5.32 14.88 -6.98
CA GLU A 147 5.04 14.05 -8.16
C GLU A 147 4.44 12.70 -7.75
N TYR A 148 4.98 12.07 -6.70
CA TYR A 148 4.57 10.74 -6.22
C TYR A 148 3.71 10.77 -4.95
N ALA A 149 2.96 11.85 -4.73
CA ALA A 149 2.14 11.99 -3.53
C ALA A 149 1.03 10.94 -3.43
N ALA A 150 0.46 10.50 -4.57
CA ALA A 150 -0.56 9.44 -4.63
C ALA A 150 0.05 8.09 -4.23
N GLU A 151 1.23 7.75 -4.75
CA GLU A 151 1.95 6.51 -4.42
C GLU A 151 2.42 6.49 -2.96
N CYS A 152 2.82 7.65 -2.40
CA CYS A 152 3.10 7.77 -0.97
C CYS A 152 1.87 7.44 -0.12
N ALA A 153 0.67 7.90 -0.52
CA ALA A 153 -0.58 7.60 0.16
C ALA A 153 -0.94 6.10 0.01
N ILE A 154 -0.83 5.52 -1.18
CA ILE A 154 -1.00 4.09 -1.45
C ILE A 154 -0.12 3.26 -0.52
N LEU A 155 1.18 3.56 -0.46
CA LEU A 155 2.12 2.79 0.34
C LEU A 155 1.90 2.93 1.84
N LYS A 156 1.45 4.10 2.31
CA LYS A 156 1.07 4.27 3.71
C LYS A 156 -0.07 3.32 4.08
N VAL A 157 -1.08 3.21 3.23
CA VAL A 157 -2.21 2.30 3.45
C VAL A 157 -1.74 0.85 3.40
N HIS A 158 -1.14 0.44 2.29
CA HIS A 158 -0.73 -0.94 2.07
C HIS A 158 0.28 -1.43 3.12
N GLY A 159 1.30 -0.62 3.44
CA GLY A 159 2.33 -0.98 4.43
C GLY A 159 1.78 -1.11 5.85
N SER A 160 0.90 -0.18 6.27
CA SER A 160 0.29 -0.24 7.60
C SER A 160 -0.70 -1.41 7.74
N GLU A 161 -1.46 -1.75 6.70
CA GLU A 161 -2.37 -2.90 6.68
C GLU A 161 -1.60 -4.23 6.58
N THR A 162 -0.48 -4.25 5.87
CA THR A 162 0.43 -5.41 5.87
C THR A 162 0.99 -5.67 7.27
N LEU A 163 1.47 -4.64 7.97
CA LEU A 163 1.96 -4.81 9.34
C LEU A 163 0.85 -5.28 10.28
N ASP A 164 -0.34 -4.70 10.19
CA ASP A 164 -1.50 -5.08 10.98
C ASP A 164 -1.83 -6.58 10.80
N TYR A 165 -1.91 -7.04 9.55
CA TYR A 165 -2.09 -8.45 9.22
C TYR A 165 -0.98 -9.34 9.80
N VAL A 166 0.28 -8.92 9.65
CA VAL A 166 1.44 -9.72 10.10
C VAL A 166 1.45 -9.89 11.62
N VAL A 167 1.19 -8.82 12.37
CA VAL A 167 1.21 -8.92 13.84
C VAL A 167 -0.02 -9.63 14.39
N ASP A 168 -1.19 -9.47 13.76
CA ASP A 168 -2.41 -10.19 14.11
C ASP A 168 -2.22 -11.71 13.94
N GLU A 169 -1.74 -12.12 12.78
CA GLU A 169 -1.40 -13.52 12.54
C GLU A 169 -0.22 -14.00 13.39
N GLY A 170 0.69 -13.10 13.76
CA GLY A 170 1.75 -13.38 14.73
C GLY A 170 1.18 -13.76 16.10
N VAL A 171 0.26 -12.96 16.63
CA VAL A 171 -0.46 -13.29 17.89
C VAL A 171 -1.17 -14.64 17.76
N GLN A 172 -1.84 -14.89 16.62
CA GLN A 172 -2.55 -16.14 16.38
C GLN A 172 -1.62 -17.35 16.29
N ILE A 173 -0.43 -17.23 15.67
CA ILE A 173 0.59 -18.30 15.62
C ILE A 173 1.14 -18.61 17.02
N TYR A 174 1.33 -17.59 17.86
CA TYR A 174 1.78 -17.76 19.25
C TYR A 174 0.69 -18.36 20.15
N GLY A 175 -0.58 -18.32 19.73
CA GLY A 175 -1.70 -18.80 20.54
C GLY A 175 -1.80 -18.05 21.88
N GLY A 176 -2.06 -18.76 22.98
CA GLY A 176 -2.16 -18.12 24.31
C GLY A 176 -0.93 -17.30 24.73
N MET A 177 0.27 -17.71 24.31
CA MET A 177 1.49 -16.92 24.54
C MET A 177 1.49 -15.60 23.78
N GLY A 178 0.89 -15.52 22.61
CA GLY A 178 0.75 -14.26 21.84
C GLY A 178 -0.15 -13.23 22.51
N TYR A 179 -1.03 -13.68 23.40
CA TYR A 179 -1.93 -12.82 24.20
C TYR A 179 -1.33 -12.44 25.56
N SER A 180 -0.28 -13.16 26.00
CA SER A 180 0.42 -12.87 27.24
C SER A 180 1.42 -11.72 27.07
N ALA A 181 1.46 -10.81 28.06
CA ALA A 181 2.45 -9.74 28.11
C ALA A 181 3.91 -10.25 28.37
N GLU A 182 4.09 -11.54 28.61
CA GLU A 182 5.40 -12.18 28.69
C GLU A 182 6.06 -12.37 27.31
N ALA A 183 5.27 -12.39 26.23
CA ALA A 183 5.76 -12.47 24.88
C ALA A 183 5.64 -11.12 24.16
N ASP A 184 6.68 -10.77 23.38
CA ASP A 184 6.75 -9.48 22.67
C ASP A 184 5.67 -9.29 21.58
N MET A 185 4.98 -10.33 21.15
CA MET A 185 4.06 -10.27 20.02
C MET A 185 2.81 -9.44 20.36
N GLU A 186 2.28 -9.52 21.59
CA GLU A 186 1.15 -8.68 22.02
C GLU A 186 1.51 -7.19 21.96
N ARG A 187 2.74 -6.83 22.31
CA ARG A 187 3.24 -5.46 22.22
C ARG A 187 3.36 -5.03 20.77
N ALA A 188 3.92 -5.87 19.90
CA ALA A 188 4.00 -5.60 18.47
C ALA A 188 2.62 -5.32 17.87
N TYR A 189 1.60 -6.10 18.25
CA TYR A 189 0.21 -5.89 17.84
C TYR A 189 -0.33 -4.52 18.29
N ARG A 190 -0.15 -4.16 19.56
CA ARG A 190 -0.60 -2.85 20.08
C ARG A 190 0.13 -1.68 19.44
N ASP A 191 1.44 -1.80 19.24
CA ASP A 191 2.27 -0.75 18.62
C ASP A 191 1.94 -0.57 17.13
N ALA A 192 1.60 -1.65 16.42
CA ALA A 192 1.22 -1.60 15.01
C ALA A 192 -0.07 -0.81 14.77
N ARG A 193 -1.03 -0.83 15.72
CA ARG A 193 -2.38 -0.32 15.52
C ARG A 193 -2.46 1.15 15.13
N ILE A 194 -1.55 1.98 15.65
CA ILE A 194 -1.54 3.41 15.37
C ILE A 194 -1.20 3.73 13.90
N ASN A 195 -0.47 2.85 13.20
CA ASN A 195 -0.02 3.09 11.83
C ASN A 195 -1.18 3.26 10.83
N ARG A 196 -2.37 2.75 11.14
CA ARG A 196 -3.58 2.96 10.32
C ARG A 196 -4.30 4.29 10.65
N ILE A 197 -3.85 5.02 11.66
CA ILE A 197 -4.51 6.24 12.16
C ILE A 197 -3.70 7.50 11.88
N PHE A 198 -2.43 7.57 12.29
CA PHE A 198 -1.61 8.77 12.10
C PHE A 198 -1.09 8.91 10.66
N GLU A 199 -0.50 10.06 10.30
CA GLU A 199 -0.12 10.43 8.93
C GLU A 199 -1.34 10.48 7.96
N GLY A 200 -2.52 10.79 8.52
CA GLY A 200 -3.83 10.63 7.90
C GLY A 200 -4.33 9.18 8.02
N THR A 201 -5.60 8.99 8.39
CA THR A 201 -6.14 7.63 8.48
C THR A 201 -6.08 6.93 7.13
N ASN A 202 -6.18 5.60 7.13
CA ASN A 202 -6.13 4.84 5.87
C ASN A 202 -7.27 5.22 4.93
N GLU A 203 -8.44 5.55 5.47
CA GLU A 203 -9.59 6.04 4.71
C GLU A 203 -9.27 7.40 4.04
N ILE A 204 -8.69 8.34 4.79
CA ILE A 204 -8.27 9.65 4.25
C ILE A 204 -7.22 9.45 3.15
N ASN A 205 -6.25 8.56 3.31
CA ASN A 205 -5.24 8.31 2.29
C ASN A 205 -5.82 7.65 1.03
N ARG A 206 -6.83 6.77 1.15
CA ARG A 206 -7.56 6.23 0.00
C ARG A 206 -8.26 7.34 -0.79
N MET A 207 -9.01 8.19 -0.11
CA MET A 207 -9.69 9.33 -0.76
C MET A 207 -8.68 10.30 -1.38
N LEU A 208 -7.58 10.60 -0.68
CA LEU A 208 -6.52 11.46 -1.17
C LEU A 208 -5.86 10.91 -2.45
N THR A 209 -5.64 9.59 -2.53
CA THR A 209 -5.10 8.95 -3.73
C THR A 209 -5.95 9.26 -4.97
N VAL A 210 -7.26 9.09 -4.86
CA VAL A 210 -8.18 9.37 -5.97
C VAL A 210 -8.26 10.87 -6.27
N ASP A 211 -8.34 11.72 -5.23
CA ASP A 211 -8.40 13.17 -5.38
C ASP A 211 -7.17 13.71 -6.13
N ILE A 212 -5.97 13.29 -5.76
CA ILE A 212 -4.73 13.69 -6.45
C ILE A 212 -4.76 13.28 -7.92
N ILE A 213 -5.12 12.03 -8.22
CA ILE A 213 -5.14 11.49 -9.58
C ILE A 213 -6.17 12.23 -10.43
N LEU A 214 -7.40 12.40 -9.94
CA LEU A 214 -8.46 13.11 -10.67
C LEU A 214 -8.13 14.59 -10.88
N LYS A 215 -7.57 15.25 -9.87
CA LYS A 215 -7.15 16.65 -9.98
C LYS A 215 -6.08 16.84 -11.04
N ARG A 216 -5.04 16.02 -11.04
CA ARG A 216 -3.98 16.05 -12.06
C ARG A 216 -4.52 15.76 -13.46
N ALA A 217 -5.50 14.86 -13.57
CA ALA A 217 -6.18 14.62 -14.85
C ALA A 217 -6.99 15.84 -15.32
N MET A 218 -7.69 16.53 -14.40
CA MET A 218 -8.45 17.75 -14.73
C MET A 218 -7.54 18.94 -15.07
N GLU A 219 -6.36 19.02 -14.48
CA GLU A 219 -5.34 20.04 -14.76
C GLU A 219 -4.53 19.73 -16.04
N GLY A 220 -4.75 18.56 -16.67
CA GLY A 220 -4.06 18.13 -17.90
C GLY A 220 -2.64 17.59 -17.65
N GLU A 221 -2.26 17.37 -16.40
CA GLU A 221 -0.97 16.77 -16.03
C GLU A 221 -0.94 15.24 -16.26
N LEU A 222 -2.11 14.58 -16.24
CA LEU A 222 -2.29 13.16 -16.53
C LEU A 222 -3.34 12.98 -17.62
N ASP A 223 -2.96 12.31 -18.72
CA ASP A 223 -3.92 11.93 -19.75
C ASP A 223 -4.66 10.65 -19.33
N LEU A 224 -5.81 10.81 -18.69
CA LEU A 224 -6.69 9.71 -18.29
C LEU A 224 -8.02 9.68 -19.03
N LEU A 225 -8.43 10.77 -19.68
CA LEU A 225 -9.74 10.87 -20.33
C LEU A 225 -9.79 10.00 -21.59
N GLU A 226 -8.79 10.11 -22.46
CA GLU A 226 -8.72 9.30 -23.67
C GLU A 226 -8.58 7.79 -23.36
N PRO A 227 -7.66 7.33 -22.46
CA PRO A 227 -7.61 5.94 -22.02
C PRO A 227 -8.92 5.43 -21.41
N ALA A 228 -9.61 6.22 -20.59
CA ALA A 228 -10.89 5.82 -20.01
C ALA A 228 -11.98 5.66 -21.07
N GLN A 229 -12.02 6.56 -22.09
CA GLN A 229 -12.94 6.44 -23.20
C GLN A 229 -12.65 5.19 -24.04
N LYS A 230 -11.38 4.91 -24.35
CA LYS A 230 -10.98 3.68 -25.07
C LYS A 230 -11.43 2.41 -24.34
N VAL A 231 -11.31 2.38 -23.02
CA VAL A 231 -11.79 1.24 -22.21
C VAL A 231 -13.32 1.11 -22.27
N ALA A 232 -14.06 2.23 -22.26
CA ALA A 232 -15.51 2.21 -22.40
C ALA A 232 -15.94 1.71 -23.78
N ASP A 233 -15.25 2.12 -24.85
CA ASP A 233 -15.51 1.67 -26.23
C ASP A 233 -15.19 0.17 -26.39
N GLU A 234 -14.09 -0.32 -25.79
CA GLU A 234 -13.71 -1.75 -25.77
C GLU A 234 -14.78 -2.66 -25.16
N LEU A 235 -15.62 -2.15 -24.26
CA LEU A 235 -16.72 -2.95 -23.70
C LEU A 235 -17.78 -3.32 -24.73
N MET A 236 -17.91 -2.52 -25.80
CA MET A 236 -18.86 -2.74 -26.86
C MET A 236 -18.31 -3.65 -27.97
N GLU A 237 -17.01 -3.98 -27.92
CA GLU A 237 -16.36 -4.83 -28.90
C GLU A 237 -16.36 -6.30 -28.46
N ILE A 238 -16.32 -7.21 -29.44
CA ILE A 238 -16.14 -8.64 -29.19
C ILE A 238 -14.72 -8.85 -28.65
N PRO A 239 -14.55 -9.52 -27.48
CA PRO A 239 -13.24 -9.80 -26.94
C PRO A 239 -12.36 -10.56 -27.95
N ASP A 240 -11.15 -10.08 -28.16
CA ASP A 240 -10.11 -10.86 -28.85
C ASP A 240 -9.64 -11.99 -27.92
N PHE A 241 -9.83 -13.23 -28.36
CA PHE A 241 -9.44 -14.43 -27.63
C PHE A 241 -8.08 -14.99 -28.05
N ASP A 242 -7.51 -14.50 -29.19
CA ASP A 242 -6.23 -14.93 -29.74
C ASP A 242 -5.08 -14.05 -29.22
N GLN A 243 -4.95 -13.90 -27.91
CA GLN A 243 -3.86 -13.14 -27.33
C GLN A 243 -2.58 -14.00 -27.28
N ASP A 244 -1.50 -13.47 -27.87
CA ASP A 244 -0.17 -14.10 -27.83
C ASP A 244 0.43 -14.02 -26.41
N ASP A 245 0.38 -15.13 -25.69
CA ASP A 245 1.00 -15.29 -24.37
C ASP A 245 2.41 -15.92 -24.44
N SER A 246 3.10 -15.81 -25.59
CA SER A 246 4.42 -16.44 -25.81
C SER A 246 5.59 -15.72 -25.14
N GLY A 247 5.41 -14.50 -24.63
CA GLY A 247 6.46 -13.70 -23.99
C GLY A 247 6.64 -14.01 -22.50
N GLU A 248 7.85 -13.74 -21.97
CA GLU A 248 8.13 -13.85 -20.54
C GLU A 248 7.15 -12.96 -19.73
N TYR A 249 6.44 -13.55 -18.80
CA TYR A 249 5.37 -12.92 -17.99
C TYR A 249 4.23 -12.29 -18.83
N ALA A 250 3.93 -12.82 -20.01
CA ALA A 250 2.87 -12.29 -20.86
C ALA A 250 1.51 -12.32 -20.17
N ALA A 251 1.20 -13.41 -19.45
CA ALA A 251 -0.04 -13.54 -18.70
C ALA A 251 -0.12 -12.51 -17.57
N GLU A 252 0.92 -12.38 -16.75
CA GLU A 252 0.96 -11.42 -15.62
C GLU A 252 0.87 -9.97 -16.13
N LYS A 253 1.56 -9.64 -17.21
CA LYS A 253 1.44 -8.33 -17.88
C LYS A 253 0.01 -8.06 -18.32
N ARG A 254 -0.65 -9.04 -18.93
CA ARG A 254 -2.05 -8.94 -19.37
C ARG A 254 -2.98 -8.72 -18.18
N TYR A 255 -2.84 -9.46 -17.08
CA TYR A 255 -3.66 -9.25 -15.88
C TYR A 255 -3.50 -7.83 -15.33
N ILE A 256 -2.27 -7.35 -15.21
CA ILE A 256 -2.01 -5.99 -14.72
C ILE A 256 -2.58 -4.92 -15.66
N GLN A 257 -2.47 -5.09 -16.98
CA GLN A 257 -3.11 -4.18 -17.94
C GLN A 257 -4.64 -4.19 -17.78
N ASN A 258 -5.23 -5.35 -17.57
CA ASN A 258 -6.66 -5.47 -17.32
C ASN A 258 -7.06 -4.81 -15.97
N PHE A 259 -6.23 -4.90 -14.93
CA PHE A 259 -6.45 -4.19 -13.67
C PHE A 259 -6.42 -2.66 -13.87
N LYS A 260 -5.52 -2.15 -14.72
CA LYS A 260 -5.51 -0.73 -15.11
C LYS A 260 -6.81 -0.34 -15.83
N LYS A 261 -7.32 -1.20 -16.72
CA LYS A 261 -8.63 -0.99 -17.36
C LYS A 261 -9.77 -1.00 -16.34
N ALA A 262 -9.71 -1.85 -15.30
CA ALA A 262 -10.70 -1.85 -14.22
C ALA A 262 -10.70 -0.53 -13.44
N VAL A 263 -9.52 0.04 -13.15
CA VAL A 263 -9.41 1.39 -12.55
C VAL A 263 -10.07 2.44 -13.44
N LEU A 264 -9.68 2.48 -14.74
CA LEU A 264 -10.16 3.47 -15.68
C LEU A 264 -11.67 3.38 -15.90
N LEU A 265 -12.20 2.15 -16.02
CA LEU A 265 -13.64 1.92 -16.15
C LEU A 265 -14.39 2.43 -14.91
N THR A 266 -13.96 2.02 -13.72
CA THR A 266 -14.69 2.35 -12.50
C THR A 266 -14.60 3.83 -12.19
N ALA A 267 -13.39 4.42 -12.25
CA ALA A 267 -13.17 5.84 -11.98
C ALA A 267 -13.82 6.74 -13.05
N GLY A 268 -13.67 6.40 -14.32
CA GLY A 268 -14.23 7.18 -15.43
C GLY A 268 -15.77 7.16 -15.43
N ALA A 269 -16.39 5.99 -15.21
CA ALA A 269 -17.84 5.89 -15.12
C ALA A 269 -18.39 6.62 -13.89
N ALA A 270 -17.75 6.49 -12.73
CA ALA A 270 -18.15 7.23 -11.52
C ALA A 270 -18.03 8.75 -11.71
N ALA A 271 -16.93 9.23 -12.28
CA ALA A 271 -16.73 10.65 -12.57
C ALA A 271 -17.80 11.20 -13.53
N LYS A 272 -18.16 10.45 -14.57
CA LYS A 272 -19.21 10.81 -15.54
C LYS A 272 -20.61 10.84 -14.91
N ALA A 273 -20.94 9.80 -14.11
CA ALA A 273 -22.28 9.66 -13.53
C ALA A 273 -22.52 10.64 -12.36
N LEU A 274 -21.53 10.84 -11.51
CA LEU A 274 -21.68 11.57 -10.23
C LEU A 274 -21.17 13.02 -10.32
N THR A 275 -20.32 13.33 -11.29
CA THR A 275 -19.76 14.68 -11.49
C THR A 275 -19.24 15.31 -10.19
N THR A 276 -19.76 16.46 -9.78
CA THR A 276 -19.36 17.15 -8.53
C THR A 276 -19.78 16.42 -7.24
N SER A 277 -20.75 15.51 -7.30
CA SER A 277 -21.16 14.72 -6.12
C SER A 277 -20.19 13.59 -5.80
N LEU A 278 -19.33 13.17 -6.73
CA LEU A 278 -18.36 12.09 -6.52
C LEU A 278 -17.47 12.34 -5.30
N ALA A 279 -17.06 13.58 -5.04
CA ALA A 279 -16.25 13.95 -3.89
C ALA A 279 -16.91 13.63 -2.52
N LYS A 280 -18.21 13.40 -2.48
CA LYS A 280 -18.98 13.03 -1.28
C LYS A 280 -19.22 11.53 -1.15
N GLU A 281 -18.98 10.77 -2.21
CA GLU A 281 -19.25 9.33 -2.29
C GLU A 281 -18.03 8.52 -1.83
N GLN A 282 -17.74 8.57 -0.53
CA GLN A 282 -16.50 8.06 0.05
C GLN A 282 -16.31 6.55 -0.16
N GLU A 283 -17.37 5.73 -0.12
CA GLU A 283 -17.28 4.29 -0.36
C GLU A 283 -16.88 3.97 -1.80
N ILE A 284 -17.40 4.74 -2.77
CA ILE A 284 -17.00 4.62 -4.19
C ILE A 284 -15.55 5.01 -4.35
N LEU A 285 -15.13 6.14 -3.76
CA LEU A 285 -13.74 6.61 -3.81
C LEU A 285 -12.78 5.60 -3.19
N MET A 286 -13.13 5.00 -2.04
CA MET A 286 -12.32 3.96 -1.41
C MET A 286 -12.19 2.72 -2.30
N ASN A 287 -13.28 2.25 -2.91
CA ASN A 287 -13.22 1.12 -3.84
C ASN A 287 -12.31 1.40 -5.03
N ILE A 288 -12.38 2.61 -5.63
CA ILE A 288 -11.49 3.02 -6.73
C ILE A 288 -10.03 3.06 -6.25
N ALA A 289 -9.77 3.60 -5.07
CA ALA A 289 -8.44 3.64 -4.47
C ALA A 289 -7.86 2.25 -4.25
N ASP A 290 -8.67 1.31 -3.75
CA ASP A 290 -8.24 -0.08 -3.50
C ASP A 290 -7.92 -0.82 -4.81
N ILE A 291 -8.71 -0.61 -5.89
CA ILE A 291 -8.39 -1.16 -7.22
C ILE A 291 -7.07 -0.58 -7.74
N ALA A 292 -6.86 0.73 -7.62
CA ALA A 292 -5.63 1.39 -8.04
C ALA A 292 -4.41 0.92 -7.24
N MET A 293 -4.56 0.76 -5.93
CA MET A 293 -3.52 0.27 -5.02
C MET A 293 -3.09 -1.15 -5.40
N GLU A 294 -4.03 -2.10 -5.55
CA GLU A 294 -3.71 -3.48 -5.94
C GLU A 294 -3.04 -3.54 -7.32
N THR A 295 -3.46 -2.68 -8.24
CA THR A 295 -2.84 -2.57 -9.56
C THR A 295 -1.39 -2.12 -9.47
N TYR A 296 -1.11 -1.04 -8.70
CA TYR A 296 0.24 -0.51 -8.51
C TYR A 296 1.17 -1.52 -7.81
N ILE A 297 0.67 -2.20 -6.78
CA ILE A 297 1.43 -3.21 -6.03
C ILE A 297 1.73 -4.42 -6.92
N SER A 298 0.74 -4.95 -7.65
CA SER A 298 0.91 -6.08 -8.58
C SER A 298 1.98 -5.78 -9.64
N GLU A 299 1.92 -4.59 -10.26
CA GLU A 299 2.92 -4.16 -11.24
C GLU A 299 4.31 -4.03 -10.62
N SER A 300 4.41 -3.50 -9.41
CA SER A 300 5.68 -3.34 -8.71
C SER A 300 6.33 -4.68 -8.39
N MET A 301 5.54 -5.71 -8.06
CA MET A 301 6.05 -7.07 -7.87
C MET A 301 6.59 -7.66 -9.19
N LEU A 302 5.85 -7.51 -10.29
CA LEU A 302 6.29 -7.98 -11.61
C LEU A 302 7.61 -7.33 -12.01
N LEU A 303 7.71 -6.01 -11.92
CA LEU A 303 8.94 -5.27 -12.26
C LEU A 303 10.13 -5.72 -11.41
N ARG A 304 9.90 -5.98 -10.11
CA ARG A 304 10.96 -6.47 -9.22
C ARG A 304 11.43 -7.88 -9.60
N VAL A 305 10.51 -8.80 -9.87
CA VAL A 305 10.83 -10.18 -10.28
C VAL A 305 11.61 -10.18 -11.60
N GLN A 306 11.16 -9.40 -12.59
CA GLN A 306 11.87 -9.22 -13.85
C GLN A 306 13.29 -8.68 -13.65
N LYS A 307 13.45 -7.65 -12.81
CA LYS A 307 14.76 -7.09 -12.47
C LYS A 307 15.65 -8.11 -11.78
N MET A 308 15.13 -8.90 -10.84
CA MET A 308 15.91 -9.95 -10.17
C MET A 308 16.44 -10.98 -11.19
N LYS A 309 15.58 -11.47 -12.09
CA LYS A 309 15.99 -12.43 -13.13
C LYS A 309 16.98 -11.82 -14.14
N SER A 310 16.77 -10.59 -14.57
CA SER A 310 17.72 -9.91 -15.46
C SER A 310 19.12 -9.73 -14.86
N LEU A 311 19.21 -9.69 -13.53
CA LEU A 311 20.47 -9.67 -12.77
C LEU A 311 21.02 -11.07 -12.47
N GLY A 312 20.44 -12.12 -13.05
CA GLY A 312 20.87 -13.52 -12.85
C GLY A 312 20.59 -14.06 -11.45
N LYS A 313 19.69 -13.45 -10.68
CA LYS A 313 19.30 -13.93 -9.35
C LYS A 313 18.23 -15.01 -9.46
N ASP A 314 18.31 -16.02 -8.58
CA ASP A 314 17.21 -16.94 -8.37
C ASP A 314 16.00 -16.17 -7.78
N ALA A 315 14.89 -16.17 -8.49
CA ALA A 315 13.67 -15.49 -8.14
C ALA A 315 12.43 -16.40 -8.17
N ASP A 316 12.61 -17.71 -8.20
CA ASP A 316 11.49 -18.67 -8.37
C ASP A 316 10.42 -18.56 -7.27
N LEU A 317 10.84 -18.33 -6.04
CA LEU A 317 9.89 -18.14 -4.94
C LEU A 317 9.23 -16.76 -4.95
N GLN A 318 9.94 -15.72 -5.36
CA GLN A 318 9.41 -14.38 -5.55
C GLN A 318 8.42 -14.34 -6.71
N GLU A 319 8.66 -15.11 -7.77
CA GLU A 319 7.70 -15.31 -8.86
C GLU A 319 6.40 -15.96 -8.35
N LYS A 320 6.51 -17.02 -7.54
CA LYS A 320 5.34 -17.62 -6.90
C LYS A 320 4.59 -16.65 -5.98
N MET A 321 5.30 -15.79 -5.24
CA MET A 321 4.68 -14.73 -4.43
C MET A 321 3.89 -13.76 -5.30
N MET A 322 4.47 -13.30 -6.40
CA MET A 322 3.83 -12.41 -7.37
C MET A 322 2.58 -13.05 -7.97
N GLN A 323 2.68 -14.29 -8.43
CA GLN A 323 1.56 -15.02 -9.03
C GLN A 323 0.39 -15.20 -8.05
N VAL A 324 0.67 -15.59 -6.80
CA VAL A 324 -0.37 -15.70 -5.77
C VAL A 324 -0.99 -14.34 -5.46
N TYR A 325 -0.17 -13.28 -5.37
CA TYR A 325 -0.68 -11.93 -5.09
C TYR A 325 -1.60 -11.43 -6.20
N ILE A 326 -1.20 -11.55 -7.47
CA ILE A 326 -2.01 -11.14 -8.64
C ILE A 326 -3.32 -11.95 -8.70
N TYR A 327 -3.26 -13.26 -8.44
CA TYR A 327 -4.44 -14.13 -8.38
C TYR A 327 -5.44 -13.65 -7.32
N ASP A 328 -4.98 -13.39 -6.10
CA ASP A 328 -5.84 -12.91 -5.02
C ASP A 328 -6.32 -11.45 -5.26
N ALA A 329 -5.49 -10.62 -5.92
CA ALA A 329 -5.85 -9.24 -6.28
C ALA A 329 -6.99 -9.20 -7.30
N ALA A 330 -7.05 -10.14 -8.25
CA ALA A 330 -8.12 -10.22 -9.23
C ALA A 330 -9.50 -10.32 -8.57
N ASP A 331 -9.65 -11.18 -7.57
CA ASP A 331 -10.91 -11.35 -6.83
C ASP A 331 -11.27 -10.08 -6.02
N ARG A 332 -10.29 -9.45 -5.38
CA ARG A 332 -10.50 -8.20 -4.64
C ARG A 332 -10.95 -7.07 -5.59
N ILE A 333 -10.25 -6.89 -6.71
CA ILE A 333 -10.58 -5.89 -7.75
C ILE A 333 -11.99 -6.12 -8.29
N HIS A 334 -12.35 -7.38 -8.59
CA HIS A 334 -13.70 -7.73 -9.01
C HIS A 334 -14.75 -7.31 -7.99
N LYS A 335 -14.51 -7.59 -6.70
CA LYS A 335 -15.44 -7.24 -5.63
C LYS A 335 -15.63 -5.72 -5.51
N TRP A 336 -14.56 -4.95 -5.44
CA TRP A 336 -14.59 -3.49 -5.31
C TRP A 336 -15.17 -2.80 -6.55
N GLY A 337 -14.80 -3.23 -7.75
CA GLY A 337 -15.36 -2.70 -9.00
C GLY A 337 -16.87 -2.93 -9.09
N LYS A 338 -17.32 -4.13 -8.72
CA LYS A 338 -18.74 -4.46 -8.66
C LYS A 338 -19.50 -3.60 -7.65
N ASP A 339 -18.96 -3.42 -6.44
CA ASP A 339 -19.61 -2.63 -5.39
C ASP A 339 -19.70 -1.15 -5.78
N ALA A 340 -18.61 -0.59 -6.34
CA ALA A 340 -18.62 0.79 -6.81
C ALA A 340 -19.67 1.01 -7.91
N ILE A 341 -19.68 0.16 -8.96
CA ILE A 341 -20.61 0.29 -10.10
C ILE A 341 -22.05 0.17 -9.64
N ASN A 342 -22.36 -0.79 -8.75
CA ASN A 342 -23.72 -0.97 -8.23
C ASN A 342 -24.23 0.23 -7.43
N ALA A 343 -23.33 1.07 -6.91
CA ALA A 343 -23.71 2.23 -6.11
C ALA A 343 -24.19 3.42 -6.96
N PHE A 344 -23.80 3.53 -8.24
CA PHE A 344 -24.16 4.69 -9.05
C PHE A 344 -24.85 4.36 -10.39
N ALA A 345 -24.77 3.12 -10.86
CA ALA A 345 -25.29 2.71 -12.16
C ALA A 345 -26.54 1.83 -12.06
N SER A 346 -27.35 1.81 -13.12
CA SER A 346 -28.55 0.97 -13.22
C SER A 346 -28.80 0.53 -14.66
N GLY A 347 -29.69 -0.47 -14.85
CA GLY A 347 -30.16 -0.91 -16.18
C GLY A 347 -29.06 -1.57 -17.02
N ASP A 348 -29.08 -1.30 -18.33
CA ASP A 348 -28.17 -1.94 -19.27
C ASP A 348 -26.73 -1.39 -19.19
N GLU A 349 -26.59 -0.12 -18.84
CA GLU A 349 -25.25 0.48 -18.61
C GLU A 349 -24.54 -0.21 -17.44
N GLN A 350 -25.26 -0.42 -16.33
CA GLN A 350 -24.73 -1.19 -15.18
C GLN A 350 -24.30 -2.61 -15.59
N ARG A 351 -25.17 -3.31 -16.36
CA ARG A 351 -24.86 -4.67 -16.83
C ARG A 351 -23.60 -4.71 -17.68
N GLY A 352 -23.45 -3.77 -18.62
CA GLY A 352 -22.25 -3.66 -19.46
C GLY A 352 -20.98 -3.44 -18.64
N MET A 353 -20.99 -2.51 -17.68
CA MET A 353 -19.87 -2.24 -16.81
C MET A 353 -19.52 -3.43 -15.90
N LEU A 354 -20.51 -4.12 -15.33
CA LEU A 354 -20.28 -5.33 -14.53
C LEU A 354 -19.68 -6.48 -15.36
N MET A 355 -20.06 -6.62 -16.64
CA MET A 355 -19.41 -7.57 -17.55
C MET A 355 -17.95 -7.16 -17.80
N GLY A 356 -17.69 -5.88 -17.96
CA GLY A 356 -16.33 -5.34 -18.11
C GLY A 356 -15.46 -5.63 -16.89
N ILE A 357 -15.92 -5.32 -15.69
CA ILE A 357 -15.17 -5.64 -14.45
C ILE A 357 -14.90 -7.13 -14.33
N LYS A 358 -15.89 -7.99 -14.61
CA LYS A 358 -15.70 -9.44 -14.62
C LYS A 358 -14.63 -9.88 -15.62
N ARG A 359 -14.59 -9.25 -16.82
CA ARG A 359 -13.57 -9.52 -17.84
C ARG A 359 -12.19 -9.05 -17.41
N PHE A 360 -12.07 -7.82 -16.90
CA PHE A 360 -10.79 -7.22 -16.54
C PHE A 360 -10.19 -7.78 -15.24
N ALA A 361 -11.01 -8.33 -14.35
CA ALA A 361 -10.56 -9.00 -13.14
C ALA A 361 -10.51 -10.54 -13.28
N LYS A 362 -10.58 -11.06 -14.53
CA LYS A 362 -10.45 -12.50 -14.77
C LYS A 362 -9.00 -12.93 -14.61
N HIS A 363 -8.79 -14.04 -13.90
CA HIS A 363 -7.50 -14.69 -13.75
C HIS A 363 -7.63 -16.20 -14.02
N ASP A 364 -6.62 -16.81 -14.62
CA ASP A 364 -6.60 -18.26 -14.85
C ASP A 364 -6.32 -18.99 -13.52
N PRO A 365 -6.83 -20.22 -13.34
CA PRO A 365 -6.62 -20.98 -12.11
C PRO A 365 -5.14 -21.27 -11.86
N ILE A 366 -4.69 -21.11 -10.61
CA ILE A 366 -3.36 -21.52 -10.15
C ILE A 366 -3.45 -22.43 -8.92
N ASN A 367 -2.43 -23.21 -8.67
CA ASN A 367 -2.32 -23.96 -7.42
C ASN A 367 -1.68 -23.10 -6.31
N ALA A 368 -2.42 -22.10 -5.83
CA ALA A 368 -1.97 -21.20 -4.78
C ALA A 368 -1.55 -21.92 -3.48
N LYS A 369 -2.14 -23.09 -3.19
CA LYS A 369 -1.74 -23.91 -2.03
C LYS A 369 -0.29 -24.37 -2.15
N GLU A 370 0.12 -24.92 -3.28
CA GLU A 370 1.50 -25.40 -3.48
C GLU A 370 2.50 -24.25 -3.45
N ALA A 371 2.18 -23.12 -4.08
CA ALA A 371 3.01 -21.91 -4.04
C ALA A 371 3.21 -21.44 -2.59
N ARG A 372 2.13 -21.30 -1.80
CA ARG A 372 2.20 -20.91 -0.38
C ARG A 372 3.02 -21.90 0.45
N GLN A 373 2.86 -23.21 0.22
CA GLN A 373 3.65 -24.24 0.92
C GLN A 373 5.14 -24.14 0.61
N ALA A 374 5.53 -23.87 -0.64
CA ALA A 374 6.93 -23.69 -1.04
C ALA A 374 7.55 -22.42 -0.40
N ILE A 375 6.82 -21.30 -0.41
CA ILE A 375 7.22 -20.05 0.21
C ILE A 375 7.44 -20.25 1.74
N ALA A 376 6.47 -20.81 2.43
CA ALA A 376 6.60 -21.09 3.87
C ALA A 376 7.76 -22.04 4.18
N GLN A 377 7.96 -23.10 3.36
CA GLN A 377 9.03 -24.07 3.56
C GLN A 377 10.41 -23.42 3.56
N LYS A 378 10.67 -22.47 2.68
CA LYS A 378 11.94 -21.73 2.66
C LYS A 378 12.18 -20.96 3.95
N MET A 379 11.21 -20.20 4.43
CA MET A 379 11.34 -19.49 5.71
C MET A 379 11.51 -20.44 6.90
N ILE A 380 10.78 -21.56 6.92
CA ILE A 380 10.89 -22.56 7.97
C ILE A 380 12.31 -23.17 8.00
N SER A 381 12.89 -23.46 6.83
CA SER A 381 14.26 -24.00 6.75
C SER A 381 15.33 -22.98 7.13
N GLU A 382 15.13 -21.70 6.79
CA GLU A 382 16.05 -20.59 7.16
C GLU A 382 15.80 -20.07 8.59
N ASN A 383 14.74 -20.50 9.23
CA ASN A 383 14.27 -20.07 10.54
C ASN A 383 14.09 -18.55 10.68
N LYS A 384 13.71 -17.86 9.60
CA LYS A 384 13.50 -16.40 9.55
C LYS A 384 12.81 -15.97 8.26
N TYR A 385 12.40 -14.71 8.19
CA TYR A 385 12.11 -14.04 6.91
C TYR A 385 13.40 -13.96 6.06
N CYS A 386 13.33 -14.36 4.79
CA CYS A 386 14.52 -14.56 3.95
C CYS A 386 14.34 -14.12 2.49
N TYR A 387 13.40 -13.19 2.20
CA TYR A 387 13.09 -12.71 0.84
C TYR A 387 13.52 -11.27 0.58
#